data_ebc036703306f967f235c70bba1f1857
#
_entry.id   ebc036703306f967f235c70bba1f1857
#
_cell.length_a   1.000
_cell.length_b   1.000
_cell.length_c   1.000
_cell.angle_alpha   90.00
_cell.angle_beta   90.00
_cell.angle_gamma   90.00
#
_symmetry.space_group_name_H-M   'P 1'
#
loop_
_entity.id
_entity.type
_entity.pdbx_description
1 polymer ?
#
loop_
_entity_poly.entity_id
_entity_poly.type
_entity_poly.pdbx_seq_one_letter_code
_entity_poly.pdbx_strand_id
1 'polypeptide(L)' 'MKLSELAGLTGARLEGETHDIEITGAAGLDEATEGHVTFLANPRYTPRVNTTRASAIYAGEDAKFEREISILRA' A
#
# COMPACT_ATOMS: atom_id res chain seq x y z
N MET A 1 12.58 6.98 -0.83
CA MET A 1 11.45 7.91 -0.62
C MET A 1 10.63 7.45 0.57
N LYS A 2 10.31 8.36 1.44
CA LYS A 2 9.46 8.05 2.60
C LYS A 2 8.00 7.88 2.18
N LEU A 3 7.28 7.04 2.89
CA LEU A 3 5.86 6.80 2.60
C LEU A 3 5.04 8.11 2.66
N SER A 4 5.35 8.97 3.62
CA SER A 4 4.66 10.26 3.74
C SER A 4 4.93 11.16 2.53
N GLU A 5 6.12 11.10 1.95
CA GLU A 5 6.44 11.83 0.75
C GLU A 5 5.63 11.32 -0.44
N LEU A 6 5.52 9.99 -0.55
CA LEU A 6 4.73 9.38 -1.61
C LEU A 6 3.26 9.77 -1.50
N ALA A 7 2.71 9.78 -0.29
CA ALA A 7 1.34 10.20 -0.07
C ALA A 7 1.13 11.65 -0.54
N GLY A 8 2.06 12.53 -0.21
CA GLY A 8 2.00 13.94 -0.63
C GLY A 8 2.06 14.11 -2.13
N LEU A 9 2.94 13.35 -2.78
CA LEU A 9 3.12 13.45 -4.23
C LEU A 9 1.90 12.94 -5.01
N THR A 10 1.22 11.94 -4.48
CA THR A 10 0.07 11.33 -5.16
C THR A 10 -1.27 11.92 -4.74
N GLY A 11 -1.27 12.77 -3.71
CA GLY A 11 -2.50 13.30 -3.15
C GLY A 11 -3.30 12.28 -2.36
N ALA A 12 -2.68 11.16 -2.00
CA ALA A 12 -3.35 10.10 -1.29
C ALA A 12 -3.38 10.37 0.21
N ARG A 13 -4.40 9.85 0.88
CA ARG A 13 -4.52 9.91 2.33
C ARG A 13 -3.84 8.69 2.94
N LEU A 14 -2.90 8.91 3.83
CA LEU A 14 -2.19 7.83 4.50
C LEU A 14 -3.01 7.26 5.66
N GLU A 15 -3.18 5.95 5.67
CA GLU A 15 -3.97 5.25 6.69
C GLU A 15 -3.22 4.02 7.17
N GLY A 16 -3.42 3.61 8.41
CA GLY A 16 -2.79 2.42 8.99
C GLY A 16 -1.59 2.79 9.83
N GLU A 17 -0.49 2.05 9.67
CA GLU A 17 0.72 2.27 10.45
C GLU A 17 1.19 3.72 10.37
N THR A 18 1.61 4.26 11.50
CA THR A 18 1.94 5.68 11.59
C THR A 18 3.42 5.99 11.42
N HIS A 19 4.30 5.00 11.54
CA HIS A 19 5.72 5.28 11.35
C HIS A 19 6.05 5.39 9.85
N ASP A 20 7.06 6.18 9.57
CA ASP A 20 7.39 6.53 8.20
C ASP A 20 8.29 5.48 7.57
N ILE A 21 7.72 4.70 6.67
CA ILE A 21 8.39 3.59 6.02
C ILE A 21 9.18 4.10 4.81
N GLU A 22 10.40 3.59 4.66
CA GLU A 22 11.20 3.89 3.48
C GLU A 22 10.72 3.03 2.31
N ILE A 23 10.24 3.68 1.26
CA ILE A 23 9.79 3.00 0.05
C ILE A 23 10.91 3.04 -0.98
N THR A 24 11.35 1.88 -1.42
CA THR A 24 12.45 1.73 -2.36
C THR A 24 12.02 1.36 -3.77
N GLY A 25 10.76 0.99 -3.94
CA GLY A 25 10.25 0.62 -5.25
C GLY A 25 8.79 0.25 -5.20
N ALA A 26 8.25 -0.13 -6.34
CA ALA A 26 6.87 -0.55 -6.49
C ALA A 26 6.79 -1.87 -7.25
N ALA A 27 5.82 -2.70 -6.91
CA ALA A 27 5.63 -4.00 -7.55
C ALA A 27 4.18 -4.45 -7.42
N GLY A 28 3.80 -5.46 -8.18
CA GLY A 28 2.47 -6.06 -8.08
C GLY A 28 2.28 -6.80 -6.77
N LEU A 29 1.04 -7.15 -6.46
CA LEU A 29 0.69 -7.80 -5.18
C LEU A 29 1.50 -9.06 -4.87
N ASP A 30 1.74 -9.89 -5.88
CA ASP A 30 2.45 -11.15 -5.69
C ASP A 30 3.98 -10.99 -5.71
N GLU A 31 4.47 -9.87 -6.20
CA GLU A 31 5.90 -9.66 -6.42
C GLU A 31 6.52 -8.71 -5.40
N ALA A 32 5.69 -7.91 -4.75
CA ALA A 32 6.18 -6.91 -3.80
C ALA A 32 6.80 -7.55 -2.57
N THR A 33 7.86 -6.93 -2.09
CA THR A 33 8.56 -7.35 -0.88
C THR A 33 8.71 -6.15 0.05
N GLU A 34 9.43 -6.34 1.14
CA GLU A 34 9.66 -5.26 2.10
C GLU A 34 10.30 -4.06 1.41
N GLY A 35 9.78 -2.89 1.70
CA GLY A 35 10.20 -1.64 1.07
C GLY A 35 9.44 -1.29 -0.20
N HIS A 36 8.62 -2.20 -0.71
CA HIS A 36 7.81 -1.92 -1.88
C HIS A 36 6.43 -1.40 -1.52
N VAL A 37 5.91 -0.49 -2.35
CA VAL A 37 4.50 -0.16 -2.36
C VAL A 37 3.85 -0.98 -3.47
N THR A 38 2.70 -1.56 -3.19
CA THR A 38 1.92 -2.25 -4.19
C THR A 38 0.60 -1.50 -4.41
N PHE A 39 -0.22 -1.97 -5.31
CA PHE A 39 -1.49 -1.33 -5.62
C PHE A 39 -2.58 -2.36 -5.81
N LEU A 40 -3.80 -1.98 -5.50
CA LEU A 40 -4.98 -2.80 -5.72
C LEU A 40 -5.84 -2.12 -6.77
N ALA A 41 -5.72 -2.55 -8.02
CA ALA A 41 -6.45 -1.97 -9.13
C ALA A 41 -7.82 -2.64 -9.35
N ASN A 42 -7.99 -3.87 -8.83
CA ASN A 42 -9.19 -4.64 -9.04
C ASN A 42 -9.60 -5.31 -7.73
N PRO A 43 -10.83 -5.04 -7.23
CA PRO A 43 -11.31 -5.62 -5.97
C PRO A 43 -11.26 -7.15 -5.93
N ARG A 44 -11.25 -7.80 -7.08
CA ARG A 44 -11.11 -9.24 -7.20
C ARG A 44 -9.87 -9.76 -6.51
N TYR A 45 -8.81 -8.95 -6.45
CA TYR A 45 -7.54 -9.35 -5.87
C TYR A 45 -7.39 -8.96 -4.39
N THR A 46 -8.46 -8.48 -3.77
CA THR A 46 -8.42 -8.11 -2.36
C THR A 46 -7.88 -9.22 -1.46
N PRO A 47 -8.24 -10.52 -1.66
CA PRO A 47 -7.69 -11.58 -0.83
C PRO A 47 -6.17 -11.70 -0.90
N ARG A 48 -5.55 -11.28 -2.00
CA ARG A 48 -4.09 -11.34 -2.16
C ARG A 48 -3.37 -10.33 -1.27
N VAL A 49 -4.06 -9.31 -0.80
CA VAL A 49 -3.49 -8.32 0.11
C VAL A 49 -3.08 -8.99 1.43
N ASN A 50 -3.77 -10.05 1.83
CA ASN A 50 -3.47 -10.76 3.07
C ASN A 50 -2.15 -11.52 3.01
N THR A 51 -1.64 -11.79 1.81
CA THR A 51 -0.42 -12.55 1.61
C THR A 51 0.73 -11.74 1.01
N THR A 52 0.47 -10.52 0.57
CA THR A 52 1.53 -9.69 -0.01
C THR A 52 2.58 -9.32 1.05
N ARG A 53 3.81 -9.21 0.63
CA ARG A 53 4.92 -8.79 1.48
C ARG A 53 5.21 -7.30 1.37
N ALA A 54 4.39 -6.57 0.63
CA ALA A 54 4.59 -5.14 0.46
C ALA A 54 4.52 -4.41 1.80
N SER A 55 5.27 -3.33 1.91
CA SER A 55 5.24 -2.48 3.09
C SER A 55 4.04 -1.55 3.11
N ALA A 56 3.49 -1.23 1.93
CA ALA A 56 2.33 -0.35 1.81
C ALA A 56 1.53 -0.72 0.57
N ILE A 57 0.28 -0.31 0.54
CA ILE A 57 -0.60 -0.56 -0.60
C ILE A 57 -1.35 0.71 -0.99
N TYR A 58 -1.44 0.95 -2.28
CA TYR A 58 -2.23 2.03 -2.85
C TYR A 58 -3.60 1.45 -3.24
N ALA A 59 -4.66 1.97 -2.65
CA ALA A 59 -6.00 1.43 -2.84
C ALA A 59 -7.06 2.54 -2.85
N GLY A 60 -8.23 2.22 -3.38
CA GLY A 60 -9.35 3.14 -3.39
C GLY A 60 -9.93 3.36 -2.00
N GLU A 61 -10.75 4.40 -1.86
CA GLU A 61 -11.36 4.77 -0.58
C GLU A 61 -12.27 3.66 -0.03
N ASP A 62 -12.86 2.85 -0.90
CA ASP A 62 -13.80 1.81 -0.50
C ASP A 62 -13.16 0.46 -0.20
N ALA A 63 -11.88 0.31 -0.47
CA ALA A 63 -11.21 -0.97 -0.26
C ALA A 63 -11.06 -1.27 1.23
N LYS A 64 -11.35 -2.50 1.61
CA LYS A 64 -11.25 -2.95 3.00
C LYS A 64 -10.32 -4.14 3.10
N PHE A 65 -9.46 -4.12 4.09
CA PHE A 65 -8.47 -5.17 4.29
C PHE A 65 -8.58 -5.74 5.69
N GLU A 66 -8.33 -7.04 5.81
CA GLU A 66 -8.39 -7.73 7.10
C GLU A 66 -7.08 -7.69 7.87
N ARG A 67 -6.00 -7.26 7.22
CA ARG A 67 -4.70 -7.15 7.87
C ARG A 67 -4.32 -5.69 8.07
N GLU A 68 -3.46 -5.46 9.04
CA GLU A 68 -2.90 -4.14 9.23
C GLU A 68 -1.76 -3.92 8.24
N ILE A 69 -1.89 -2.91 7.41
CA ILE A 69 -0.89 -2.52 6.43
C ILE A 69 -1.05 -1.02 6.19
N SER A 70 0.03 -0.34 5.91
CA SER A 70 -0.05 1.07 5.57
C SER A 70 -0.76 1.23 4.23
N ILE A 71 -1.75 2.09 4.18
CA ILE A 71 -2.60 2.24 3.00
C ILE A 71 -2.55 3.68 2.52
N LEU A 72 -2.37 3.83 1.20
CA LEU A 72 -2.50 5.10 0.51
C LEU A 72 -3.88 5.12 -0.12
N ARG A 73 -4.79 5.89 0.47
CA ARG A 73 -6.17 6.02 -0.03
C ARG A 73 -6.25 7.13 -1.08
N ALA A 74 -6.80 6.79 -2.20
CA ALA A 74 -6.97 7.79 -3.25
C ALA A 74 -8.31 7.69 -3.94
#